data_547ee0ee9e13421d7f2bfe7acc7b609e
#
_entry.id   547ee0ee9e13421d7f2bfe7acc7b609e
#
_cell.length_a   1.000
_cell.length_b   1.000
_cell.length_c   1.000
_cell.angle_alpha   90.00
_cell.angle_beta   90.00
_cell.angle_gamma   90.00
#
_symmetry.space_group_name_H-M   'P 1'
#
loop_
_entity.id
_entity.type
_entity.pdbx_description
1 polymer ?
#
loop_
_entity_poly.entity_id
_entity_poly.type
_entity_poly.pdbx_seq_one_letter_code
_entity_poly.pdbx_strand_id
1 'polypeptide(L)'
;MKLLTNFFSTAATKRPVITIIIVLLLTGFFGFMAGQAEELSTSFGGELDTPEIQASSKLGEYFQTSGSQSVFQIIVSGDDVLTVDGYLAWQEINKAVLQSEIYPYLVKDQGGAVQGFFAPVDFAKAFNPTLNVSAMSDDQFKQLYNQANGQMPPEFKAFAAALLSSTYDEEATTASAGLAIVTIDSSLIVQEFGGSDGAFIEQPRMEVALSEALSEISIGDIKVSGFSFGLLLGNEGDDFLAEIGLLFGQAFLIILVVLAYIFFIRPRKGFGILKSGRRTFSD
;
A
#
# COMPACT_ATOMS: atom_id res chain seq x y z
N MET A 1 -24.91 -13.34 -35.75
CA MET A 1 -24.56 -11.95 -35.42
C MET A 1 -25.47 -10.89 -36.09
N LYS A 2 -25.72 -10.93 -37.41
CA LYS A 2 -26.56 -9.90 -38.11
C LYS A 2 -27.99 -9.70 -37.55
N LEU A 3 -28.62 -10.75 -37.04
CA LEU A 3 -29.97 -10.68 -36.46
C LEU A 3 -30.02 -9.87 -35.13
N LEU A 4 -29.04 -10.11 -34.24
CA LEU A 4 -28.92 -9.36 -32.98
C LEU A 4 -28.60 -7.88 -33.21
N THR A 5 -27.67 -7.58 -34.13
CA THR A 5 -27.32 -6.20 -34.48
C THR A 5 -28.48 -5.44 -35.08
N ASN A 6 -29.29 -6.07 -35.97
CA ASN A 6 -30.48 -5.45 -36.54
C ASN A 6 -31.61 -5.25 -35.51
N PHE A 7 -31.76 -6.17 -34.56
CA PHE A 7 -32.74 -6.03 -33.47
C PHE A 7 -32.40 -4.83 -32.56
N PHE A 8 -31.16 -4.75 -32.10
CA PHE A 8 -30.71 -3.64 -31.26
C PHE A 8 -30.73 -2.29 -32.00
N SER A 9 -30.31 -2.27 -33.26
CA SER A 9 -30.36 -1.06 -34.09
C SER A 9 -31.81 -0.59 -34.29
N THR A 10 -32.75 -1.52 -34.54
CA THR A 10 -34.16 -1.19 -34.75
C THR A 10 -34.85 -0.74 -33.45
N ALA A 11 -34.54 -1.39 -32.33
CA ALA A 11 -35.05 -1.00 -31.01
C ALA A 11 -34.56 0.39 -30.60
N ALA A 12 -33.24 0.65 -30.75
CA ALA A 12 -32.62 1.93 -30.42
C ALA A 12 -33.14 3.10 -31.29
N THR A 13 -33.49 2.83 -32.55
CA THR A 13 -33.97 3.87 -33.48
C THR A 13 -35.45 4.12 -33.38
N LYS A 14 -36.29 3.06 -33.18
CA LYS A 14 -37.76 3.21 -33.14
C LYS A 14 -38.29 3.56 -31.74
N ARG A 15 -37.64 3.11 -30.67
CA ARG A 15 -38.09 3.36 -29.27
C ARG A 15 -36.93 3.66 -28.34
N PRO A 16 -36.24 4.79 -28.53
CA PRO A 16 -34.99 5.11 -27.78
C PRO A 16 -35.23 5.20 -26.27
N VAL A 17 -36.41 5.69 -25.85
CA VAL A 17 -36.76 5.79 -24.41
C VAL A 17 -36.79 4.42 -23.75
N ILE A 18 -37.45 3.46 -24.39
CA ILE A 18 -37.55 2.09 -23.84
C ILE A 18 -36.17 1.44 -23.80
N THR A 19 -35.34 1.64 -24.80
CA THR A 19 -33.96 1.10 -24.83
C THR A 19 -33.11 1.68 -23.68
N ILE A 20 -33.21 2.98 -23.41
CA ILE A 20 -32.48 3.62 -22.29
C ILE A 20 -32.98 3.08 -20.96
N ILE A 21 -34.32 2.95 -20.77
CA ILE A 21 -34.87 2.38 -19.53
C ILE A 21 -34.36 0.94 -19.31
N ILE A 22 -34.36 0.12 -20.36
CA ILE A 22 -33.87 -1.27 -20.27
C ILE A 22 -32.38 -1.29 -19.92
N VAL A 23 -31.54 -0.44 -20.55
CA VAL A 23 -30.11 -0.35 -20.24
C VAL A 23 -29.88 0.12 -18.79
N LEU A 24 -30.64 1.13 -18.34
CA LEU A 24 -30.55 1.60 -16.95
C LEU A 24 -30.96 0.52 -15.93
N LEU A 25 -32.04 -0.22 -16.23
CA LEU A 25 -32.49 -1.33 -15.37
C LEU A 25 -31.46 -2.45 -15.33
N LEU A 26 -30.88 -2.82 -16.48
CA LEU A 26 -29.80 -3.83 -16.51
C LEU A 26 -28.54 -3.35 -15.78
N THR A 27 -28.12 -2.13 -16.00
CA THR A 27 -26.96 -1.56 -15.31
C THR A 27 -27.20 -1.47 -13.81
N GLY A 28 -28.39 -1.02 -13.37
CA GLY A 28 -28.78 -0.99 -11.98
C GLY A 28 -28.87 -2.39 -11.37
N PHE A 29 -29.42 -3.37 -12.10
CA PHE A 29 -29.47 -4.76 -11.65
C PHE A 29 -28.09 -5.39 -11.51
N PHE A 30 -27.22 -5.22 -12.50
CA PHE A 30 -25.83 -5.73 -12.40
C PHE A 30 -25.01 -4.98 -11.35
N GLY A 31 -25.22 -3.66 -11.19
CA GLY A 31 -24.61 -2.88 -10.13
C GLY A 31 -25.06 -3.32 -8.73
N PHE A 32 -26.36 -3.62 -8.58
CA PHE A 32 -26.90 -4.17 -7.33
C PHE A 32 -26.38 -5.59 -7.05
N MET A 33 -26.31 -6.45 -8.07
CA MET A 33 -25.72 -7.79 -7.93
C MET A 33 -24.21 -7.74 -7.63
N ALA A 34 -23.49 -6.79 -8.23
CA ALA A 34 -22.09 -6.59 -7.93
C ALA A 34 -21.86 -6.09 -6.48
N GLY A 35 -22.78 -5.28 -5.96
CA GLY A 35 -22.75 -4.85 -4.55
C GLY A 35 -23.25 -5.92 -3.55
N GLN A 36 -23.88 -7.00 -4.03
CA GLN A 36 -24.28 -8.16 -3.22
C GLN A 36 -23.42 -9.39 -3.47
N ALA A 37 -22.53 -9.36 -4.46
CA ALA A 37 -21.49 -10.37 -4.57
C ALA A 37 -20.68 -10.28 -3.28
N GLU A 38 -20.73 -11.32 -2.45
CA GLU A 38 -19.80 -11.55 -1.36
C GLU A 38 -18.44 -11.14 -1.89
N GLU A 39 -17.80 -10.24 -1.17
CA GLU A 39 -16.56 -9.53 -1.49
C GLU A 39 -15.77 -10.25 -2.59
N LEU A 40 -15.91 -9.73 -3.84
CA LEU A 40 -15.03 -10.17 -4.91
C LEU A 40 -13.65 -10.11 -4.31
N SER A 41 -13.00 -11.26 -4.17
CA SER A 41 -11.64 -11.32 -3.71
C SER A 41 -10.88 -10.23 -4.45
N THR A 42 -10.57 -9.16 -3.75
CA THR A 42 -9.78 -8.05 -4.26
C THR A 42 -8.30 -8.48 -4.34
N SER A 43 -8.07 -9.78 -4.63
CA SER A 43 -6.82 -10.13 -5.23
C SER A 43 -6.83 -9.38 -6.57
N PHE A 44 -6.15 -8.26 -6.61
CA PHE A 44 -5.73 -7.57 -7.83
C PHE A 44 -4.81 -8.46 -8.68
N GLY A 45 -4.90 -9.74 -8.49
CA GLY A 45 -4.37 -10.86 -9.17
C GLY A 45 -5.40 -11.97 -9.15
N GLY A 46 -6.59 -11.76 -9.75
CA GLY A 46 -7.29 -12.92 -10.31
C GLY A 46 -6.24 -13.69 -11.08
N GLU A 47 -6.22 -15.03 -10.99
CA GLU A 47 -5.31 -15.91 -11.72
C GLU A 47 -5.34 -15.57 -13.22
N LEU A 48 -4.79 -14.40 -13.55
CA LEU A 48 -4.43 -14.06 -14.91
C LEU A 48 -3.20 -14.91 -15.20
N ASP A 49 -3.43 -16.05 -15.83
CA ASP A 49 -2.37 -16.92 -16.34
C ASP A 49 -1.67 -16.21 -17.50
N THR A 50 -1.02 -15.07 -17.18
CA THR A 50 -0.24 -14.30 -18.14
C THR A 50 1.22 -14.75 -18.08
N PRO A 51 1.97 -14.66 -19.19
CA PRO A 51 3.38 -14.98 -19.23
C PRO A 51 4.21 -14.23 -18.17
N GLU A 52 3.80 -12.99 -17.80
CA GLU A 52 4.46 -12.16 -16.81
C GLU A 52 4.26 -12.73 -15.41
N ILE A 53 3.05 -13.19 -15.07
CA ILE A 53 2.75 -13.79 -13.76
C ILE A 53 3.45 -15.15 -13.64
N GLN A 54 3.45 -15.96 -14.71
CA GLN A 54 4.22 -17.22 -14.74
C GLN A 54 5.72 -16.95 -14.59
N ALA A 55 6.26 -15.92 -15.22
CA ALA A 55 7.66 -15.52 -15.06
C ALA A 55 7.95 -15.04 -13.62
N SER A 56 7.07 -14.25 -13.03
CA SER A 56 7.19 -13.80 -11.64
C SER A 56 7.12 -14.96 -10.65
N SER A 57 6.20 -15.91 -10.87
CA SER A 57 6.08 -17.12 -10.05
C SER A 57 7.36 -17.99 -10.14
N LYS A 58 7.90 -18.17 -11.35
CA LYS A 58 9.16 -18.90 -11.55
C LYS A 58 10.35 -18.17 -10.93
N LEU A 59 10.40 -16.83 -11.02
CA LEU A 59 11.42 -16.04 -10.34
C LEU A 59 11.34 -16.24 -8.82
N GLY A 60 10.13 -16.23 -8.24
CA GLY A 60 9.90 -16.56 -6.84
C GLY A 60 10.41 -17.94 -6.46
N GLU A 61 10.17 -18.95 -7.30
CA GLU A 61 10.62 -20.32 -7.08
C GLU A 61 12.16 -20.46 -7.18
N TYR A 62 12.79 -19.84 -8.19
CA TYR A 62 14.24 -19.93 -8.40
C TYR A 62 15.06 -19.12 -7.39
N PHE A 63 14.56 -17.98 -6.98
CA PHE A 63 15.28 -17.08 -6.06
C PHE A 63 14.79 -17.20 -4.62
N GLN A 64 13.87 -18.15 -4.34
CA GLN A 64 13.22 -18.30 -3.03
C GLN A 64 12.61 -16.96 -2.49
N THR A 65 12.42 -16.01 -3.37
CA THR A 65 11.61 -14.83 -3.08
C THR A 65 10.17 -15.29 -3.16
N SER A 66 9.67 -15.85 -2.06
CA SER A 66 8.26 -16.13 -1.94
C SER A 66 7.54 -14.81 -2.20
N GLY A 67 6.68 -14.75 -3.21
CA GLY A 67 5.86 -13.56 -3.53
C GLY A 67 4.86 -13.20 -2.43
N SER A 68 5.09 -13.73 -1.23
CA SER A 68 4.34 -13.57 0.00
C SER A 68 5.03 -12.67 1.02
N GLN A 69 6.15 -12.03 0.68
CA GLN A 69 6.80 -11.09 1.60
C GLN A 69 6.40 -9.65 1.27
N SER A 70 6.02 -8.92 2.30
CA SER A 70 5.78 -7.48 2.25
C SER A 70 6.74 -6.77 3.19
N VAL A 71 6.99 -5.48 2.91
CA VAL A 71 7.93 -4.67 3.67
C VAL A 71 7.18 -3.55 4.37
N PHE A 72 7.37 -3.48 5.69
CA PHE A 72 6.97 -2.35 6.50
C PHE A 72 8.20 -1.51 6.80
N GLN A 73 8.17 -0.25 6.44
CA GLN A 73 9.25 0.71 6.62
C GLN A 73 9.00 1.56 7.85
N ILE A 74 10.05 1.77 8.65
CA ILE A 74 10.01 2.64 9.83
C ILE A 74 10.99 3.77 9.59
N ILE A 75 10.47 4.98 9.52
CA ILE A 75 11.25 6.20 9.30
C ILE A 75 11.53 6.83 10.66
N VAL A 76 12.80 7.00 10.97
CA VAL A 76 13.27 7.75 12.14
C VAL A 76 13.82 9.08 11.65
N SER A 77 13.35 10.19 12.19
CA SER A 77 13.74 11.54 11.74
C SER A 77 13.99 12.48 12.92
N GLY A 78 14.89 13.42 12.75
CA GLY A 78 15.29 14.42 13.76
C GLY A 78 16.35 15.35 13.20
N ASP A 79 16.90 16.22 14.04
CA ASP A 79 18.03 17.07 13.66
C ASP A 79 19.27 16.21 13.37
N ASP A 80 19.51 15.19 14.21
CA ASP A 80 20.54 14.17 14.02
C ASP A 80 20.07 12.85 14.65
N VAL A 81 19.83 11.83 13.81
CA VAL A 81 19.37 10.50 14.28
C VAL A 81 20.53 9.63 14.80
N LEU A 82 21.79 9.99 14.49
CA LEU A 82 22.97 9.25 14.96
C LEU A 82 23.46 9.75 16.32
N THR A 83 22.56 9.74 17.29
CA THR A 83 22.74 10.18 18.67
C THR A 83 22.32 9.10 19.66
N VAL A 84 22.59 9.31 20.94
CA VAL A 84 22.09 8.44 22.02
C VAL A 84 20.56 8.41 22.01
N ASP A 85 19.88 9.56 21.85
CA ASP A 85 18.43 9.65 21.79
C ASP A 85 17.88 8.86 20.59
N GLY A 86 18.51 8.95 19.42
CA GLY A 86 18.16 8.14 18.26
C GLY A 86 18.27 6.63 18.53
N TYR A 87 19.31 6.20 19.24
CA TYR A 87 19.47 4.80 19.62
C TYR A 87 18.46 4.36 20.70
N LEU A 88 18.09 5.22 21.62
CA LEU A 88 17.01 4.95 22.57
C LEU A 88 15.66 4.78 21.85
N ALA A 89 15.39 5.65 20.88
CA ALA A 89 14.20 5.48 20.00
C ALA A 89 14.25 4.14 19.24
N TRP A 90 15.40 3.74 18.73
CA TRP A 90 15.63 2.43 18.13
C TRP A 90 15.27 1.27 19.06
N GLN A 91 15.64 1.35 20.34
CA GLN A 91 15.28 0.34 21.32
C GLN A 91 13.76 0.26 21.56
N GLU A 92 13.08 1.41 21.66
CA GLU A 92 11.62 1.44 21.79
C GLU A 92 10.92 0.95 20.51
N ILE A 93 11.46 1.22 19.32
CA ILE A 93 10.98 0.62 18.06
C ILE A 93 11.05 -0.90 18.11
N ASN A 94 12.20 -1.46 18.48
CA ASN A 94 12.36 -2.90 18.61
C ASN A 94 11.36 -3.51 19.60
N LYS A 95 11.16 -2.83 20.72
CA LYS A 95 10.19 -3.26 21.74
C LYS A 95 8.76 -3.19 21.23
N ALA A 96 8.36 -2.11 20.54
CA ALA A 96 7.03 -1.97 19.94
C ALA A 96 6.79 -3.06 18.90
N VAL A 97 7.75 -3.36 18.04
CA VAL A 97 7.67 -4.45 17.06
C VAL A 97 7.54 -5.81 17.76
N LEU A 98 8.32 -6.08 18.79
CA LEU A 98 8.26 -7.34 19.57
C LEU A 98 6.90 -7.55 20.26
N GLN A 99 6.23 -6.48 20.67
CA GLN A 99 4.94 -6.50 21.36
C GLN A 99 3.75 -6.41 20.42
N SER A 100 3.99 -6.18 19.13
CA SER A 100 2.92 -6.03 18.14
C SER A 100 2.28 -7.37 17.76
N GLU A 101 1.01 -7.31 17.33
CA GLU A 101 0.28 -8.47 16.81
C GLU A 101 0.92 -9.05 15.54
N ILE A 102 1.66 -8.24 14.78
CA ILE A 102 2.31 -8.68 13.54
C ILE A 102 3.61 -9.48 13.79
N TYR A 103 4.18 -9.43 15.00
CA TYR A 103 5.47 -10.05 15.32
C TYR A 103 5.58 -11.56 15.00
N PRO A 104 4.53 -12.40 15.19
CA PRO A 104 4.58 -13.82 14.83
C PRO A 104 4.84 -14.05 13.33
N TYR A 105 4.43 -13.12 12.48
CA TYR A 105 4.49 -13.20 11.02
C TYR A 105 5.73 -12.54 10.41
N LEU A 106 6.66 -12.06 11.25
CA LEU A 106 7.87 -11.42 10.77
C LEU A 106 8.93 -12.44 10.37
N VAL A 107 9.63 -12.12 9.28
CA VAL A 107 10.87 -12.81 8.92
C VAL A 107 11.94 -12.43 9.95
N LYS A 108 12.50 -13.42 10.62
CA LYS A 108 13.49 -13.24 11.69
C LYS A 108 14.83 -13.77 11.19
N ASP A 109 15.62 -12.89 10.65
CA ASP A 109 16.99 -13.19 10.22
C ASP A 109 17.99 -13.11 11.39
N GLN A 110 19.27 -13.40 11.13
CA GLN A 110 20.33 -13.34 12.13
C GLN A 110 20.49 -11.96 12.81
N GLY A 111 19.96 -10.89 12.16
CA GLY A 111 19.93 -9.53 12.69
C GLY A 111 18.69 -9.18 13.53
N GLY A 112 17.75 -10.13 13.71
CA GLY A 112 16.47 -9.90 14.40
C GLY A 112 15.32 -9.57 13.44
N ALA A 113 14.18 -9.14 14.00
CA ALA A 113 12.97 -8.82 13.25
C ALA A 113 13.02 -7.43 12.60
N VAL A 114 13.82 -6.52 13.14
CA VAL A 114 14.00 -5.14 12.64
C VAL A 114 15.41 -4.97 12.14
N GLN A 115 15.55 -4.60 10.87
CA GLN A 115 16.84 -4.31 10.26
C GLN A 115 16.94 -2.81 10.00
N GLY A 116 18.06 -2.16 10.33
CA GLY A 116 18.14 -0.72 10.20
C GLY A 116 19.56 -0.16 10.27
N PHE A 117 19.62 1.16 10.21
CA PHE A 117 20.88 1.91 10.20
C PHE A 117 21.67 1.83 11.51
N PHE A 118 21.08 1.34 12.60
CA PHE A 118 21.80 1.06 13.87
C PHE A 118 22.44 -0.33 13.92
N ALA A 119 22.43 -1.10 12.85
CA ALA A 119 23.11 -2.39 12.76
C ALA A 119 24.58 -2.36 13.26
N PRO A 120 25.39 -1.28 13.05
CA PRO A 120 26.74 -1.21 13.63
C PRO A 120 26.74 -1.25 15.16
N VAL A 121 25.83 -0.54 15.82
CA VAL A 121 25.76 -0.51 17.30
C VAL A 121 25.25 -1.83 17.85
N ASP A 122 24.25 -2.44 17.20
CA ASP A 122 23.73 -3.75 17.58
C ASP A 122 24.81 -4.84 17.41
N PHE A 123 25.61 -4.74 16.36
CA PHE A 123 26.79 -5.59 16.17
C PHE A 123 27.78 -5.43 17.33
N ALA A 124 28.13 -4.19 17.71
CA ALA A 124 29.04 -3.94 18.86
C ALA A 124 28.47 -4.51 20.17
N LYS A 125 27.16 -4.38 20.40
CA LYS A 125 26.49 -4.95 21.59
C LYS A 125 26.47 -6.48 21.60
N ALA A 126 26.40 -7.12 20.45
CA ALA A 126 26.47 -8.59 20.36
C ALA A 126 27.82 -9.11 20.87
N PHE A 127 28.92 -8.37 20.65
CA PHE A 127 30.24 -8.71 21.18
C PHE A 127 30.49 -8.21 22.61
N ASN A 128 29.81 -7.14 23.00
CA ASN A 128 29.91 -6.59 24.37
C ASN A 128 28.51 -6.33 24.95
N PRO A 129 27.85 -7.36 25.50
CA PRO A 129 26.51 -7.22 26.06
C PRO A 129 26.37 -6.26 27.23
N THR A 130 27.53 -5.92 27.89
CA THR A 130 27.56 -4.96 29.01
C THR A 130 27.64 -3.51 28.56
N LEU A 131 27.71 -3.26 27.26
CA LEU A 131 27.79 -1.91 26.68
C LEU A 131 26.54 -1.11 27.02
N ASN A 132 26.70 -0.07 27.83
CA ASN A 132 25.59 0.82 28.23
C ASN A 132 25.60 2.08 27.39
N VAL A 133 24.87 2.05 26.27
CA VAL A 133 24.77 3.17 25.34
C VAL A 133 24.06 4.37 25.96
N SER A 134 23.07 4.16 26.82
CA SER A 134 22.30 5.25 27.45
C SER A 134 23.11 6.11 28.42
N ALA A 135 24.31 5.66 28.84
CA ALA A 135 25.18 6.43 29.70
C ALA A 135 26.29 7.19 28.93
N MET A 136 26.30 7.12 27.60
CA MET A 136 27.28 7.78 26.75
C MET A 136 26.87 9.22 26.42
N SER A 137 27.86 10.06 26.10
CA SER A 137 27.60 11.30 25.36
C SER A 137 27.44 11.00 23.87
N ASP A 138 26.83 11.93 23.11
CA ASP A 138 26.69 11.76 21.67
C ASP A 138 28.03 11.61 20.94
N ASP A 139 29.09 12.31 21.38
CA ASP A 139 30.43 12.15 20.81
C ASP A 139 30.98 10.73 21.04
N GLN A 140 30.75 10.17 22.24
CA GLN A 140 31.14 8.78 22.53
C GLN A 140 30.34 7.79 21.71
N PHE A 141 29.06 8.06 21.52
CA PHE A 141 28.18 7.24 20.69
C PHE A 141 28.62 7.25 19.22
N LYS A 142 28.92 8.42 18.65
CA LYS A 142 29.43 8.55 17.27
C LYS A 142 30.75 7.82 17.06
N GLN A 143 31.65 7.90 18.04
CA GLN A 143 32.92 7.13 18.03
C GLN A 143 32.63 5.62 18.03
N LEU A 144 31.73 5.15 18.90
CA LEU A 144 31.31 3.75 18.95
C LEU A 144 30.72 3.32 17.59
N TYR A 145 29.80 4.12 17.03
CA TYR A 145 29.16 3.84 15.74
C TYR A 145 30.20 3.67 14.63
N ASN A 146 31.14 4.61 14.52
CA ASN A 146 32.22 4.58 13.51
C ASN A 146 33.14 3.38 13.70
N GLN A 147 33.53 3.10 14.95
CA GLN A 147 34.38 1.95 15.25
C GLN A 147 33.68 0.64 14.88
N ALA A 148 32.44 0.48 15.27
CA ALA A 148 31.63 -0.70 14.95
C ALA A 148 31.41 -0.86 13.46
N ASN A 149 31.04 0.23 12.77
CA ASN A 149 30.86 0.26 11.32
C ASN A 149 32.15 -0.13 10.57
N GLY A 150 33.32 0.27 11.08
CA GLY A 150 34.63 -0.11 10.53
C GLY A 150 34.98 -1.59 10.71
N GLN A 151 34.34 -2.28 11.66
CA GLN A 151 34.56 -3.71 11.94
C GLN A 151 33.54 -4.63 11.23
N MET A 152 32.47 -4.07 10.69
CA MET A 152 31.45 -4.85 9.98
C MET A 152 31.96 -5.33 8.60
N PRO A 153 31.47 -6.48 8.12
CA PRO A 153 31.64 -6.89 6.72
C PRO A 153 31.12 -5.81 5.75
N PRO A 154 31.79 -5.62 4.59
CA PRO A 154 31.47 -4.52 3.67
C PRO A 154 30.01 -4.47 3.21
N GLU A 155 29.38 -5.63 3.03
CA GLU A 155 27.98 -5.74 2.62
C GLU A 155 27.03 -5.18 3.67
N PHE A 156 27.24 -5.45 4.95
CA PHE A 156 26.43 -4.92 6.06
C PHE A 156 26.68 -3.44 6.29
N LYS A 157 27.93 -2.99 6.15
CA LYS A 157 28.27 -1.56 6.19
C LYS A 157 27.54 -0.80 5.08
N ALA A 158 27.59 -1.30 3.84
CA ALA A 158 26.92 -0.68 2.71
C ALA A 158 25.39 -0.65 2.89
N PHE A 159 24.83 -1.71 3.44
CA PHE A 159 23.40 -1.78 3.75
C PHE A 159 22.99 -0.75 4.82
N ALA A 160 23.71 -0.67 5.95
CA ALA A 160 23.42 0.31 6.99
C ALA A 160 23.52 1.76 6.48
N ALA A 161 24.54 2.06 5.67
CA ALA A 161 24.69 3.37 5.05
C ALA A 161 23.58 3.70 4.04
N ALA A 162 23.10 2.71 3.27
CA ALA A 162 22.00 2.90 2.32
C ALA A 162 20.64 3.18 3.01
N LEU A 163 20.51 2.87 4.28
CA LEU A 163 19.33 3.15 5.08
C LEU A 163 19.34 4.53 5.76
N LEU A 164 20.43 5.28 5.60
CA LEU A 164 20.51 6.67 6.05
C LEU A 164 20.08 7.63 4.93
N SER A 165 19.56 8.80 5.33
CA SER A 165 19.17 9.84 4.39
C SER A 165 20.33 10.37 3.55
N SER A 166 20.03 11.05 2.46
CA SER A 166 21.06 11.72 1.62
C SER A 166 21.82 12.83 2.34
N THR A 167 21.39 13.21 3.55
CA THR A 167 22.07 14.16 4.42
C THR A 167 23.15 13.50 5.28
N TYR A 168 23.35 12.17 5.15
CA TYR A 168 24.36 11.46 5.91
C TYR A 168 25.76 11.98 5.58
N ASP A 169 26.45 12.44 6.62
CA ASP A 169 27.83 12.86 6.59
C ASP A 169 28.68 11.82 7.35
N GLU A 170 29.52 11.09 6.61
CA GLU A 170 30.36 10.04 7.19
C GLU A 170 31.45 10.64 8.09
N GLU A 171 31.99 11.84 7.80
CA GLU A 171 33.03 12.47 8.60
C GLU A 171 32.47 12.99 9.93
N ALA A 172 31.32 13.68 9.90
CA ALA A 172 30.66 14.18 11.10
C ALA A 172 29.83 13.12 11.81
N THR A 173 29.54 11.99 11.16
CA THR A 173 28.64 10.94 11.67
C THR A 173 27.28 11.53 12.07
N THR A 174 26.62 12.20 11.12
CA THR A 174 25.32 12.83 11.29
C THR A 174 24.38 12.47 10.16
N ALA A 175 23.10 12.34 10.47
CA ALA A 175 22.04 12.15 9.49
C ALA A 175 20.71 12.67 10.02
N SER A 176 19.92 13.35 9.18
CA SER A 176 18.61 13.88 9.60
C SER A 176 17.51 12.82 9.60
N ALA A 177 17.72 11.68 8.95
CA ALA A 177 16.79 10.57 8.99
C ALA A 177 17.49 9.24 8.72
N GLY A 178 16.86 8.18 9.21
CA GLY A 178 17.23 6.81 8.93
C GLY A 178 16.01 5.92 8.72
N LEU A 179 16.21 4.84 7.99
CA LEU A 179 15.19 3.85 7.67
C LEU A 179 15.46 2.57 8.42
N ALA A 180 14.41 2.00 9.00
CA ALA A 180 14.41 0.63 9.46
C ALA A 180 13.39 -0.18 8.63
N ILE A 181 13.64 -1.46 8.50
CA ILE A 181 12.85 -2.37 7.66
C ILE A 181 12.40 -3.55 8.52
N VAL A 182 11.12 -3.86 8.41
CA VAL A 182 10.50 -5.07 8.95
C VAL A 182 9.93 -5.84 7.79
N THR A 183 10.35 -7.09 7.62
CA THR A 183 9.85 -7.96 6.55
C THR A 183 8.76 -8.86 7.12
N ILE A 184 7.57 -8.83 6.52
CA ILE A 184 6.40 -9.61 6.90
C ILE A 184 6.28 -10.79 5.94
N ASP A 185 6.14 -12.00 6.48
CA ASP A 185 5.77 -13.18 5.70
C ASP A 185 4.24 -13.29 5.63
N SER A 186 3.67 -12.70 4.58
CA SER A 186 2.22 -12.72 4.36
C SER A 186 1.66 -14.12 4.16
N SER A 187 2.49 -15.13 3.83
CA SER A 187 2.03 -16.51 3.70
C SER A 187 1.57 -17.10 5.03
N LEU A 188 2.22 -16.70 6.12
CA LEU A 188 1.82 -17.10 7.47
C LEU A 188 0.45 -16.50 7.85
N ILE A 189 0.22 -15.23 7.46
CA ILE A 189 -1.06 -14.55 7.68
C ILE A 189 -2.17 -15.22 6.85
N VAL A 190 -1.91 -15.52 5.58
CA VAL A 190 -2.84 -16.26 4.69
C VAL A 190 -3.21 -17.62 5.29
N GLN A 191 -2.23 -18.33 5.87
CA GLN A 191 -2.47 -19.63 6.48
C GLN A 191 -3.33 -19.53 7.74
N GLU A 192 -3.13 -18.51 8.56
CA GLU A 192 -3.85 -18.36 9.84
C GLU A 192 -5.27 -17.81 9.66
N PHE A 193 -5.46 -16.85 8.77
CA PHE A 193 -6.73 -16.14 8.58
C PHE A 193 -7.59 -16.70 7.44
N GLY A 194 -7.32 -17.93 7.00
CA GLY A 194 -8.22 -18.68 6.12
C GLY A 194 -8.18 -18.28 4.65
N GLY A 195 -7.08 -17.69 4.19
CA GLY A 195 -6.87 -17.37 2.79
C GLY A 195 -6.41 -15.94 2.53
N SER A 196 -6.28 -15.60 1.24
CA SER A 196 -5.83 -14.28 0.79
C SER A 196 -6.77 -13.15 1.25
N ASP A 197 -8.08 -13.42 1.31
CA ASP A 197 -9.09 -12.42 1.67
C ASP A 197 -8.97 -12.03 3.15
N GLY A 198 -8.81 -13.01 4.04
CA GLY A 198 -8.55 -12.75 5.46
C GLY A 198 -7.23 -12.03 5.69
N ALA A 199 -6.18 -12.41 4.98
CA ALA A 199 -4.88 -11.75 5.06
C ALA A 199 -4.94 -10.29 4.57
N PHE A 200 -5.72 -10.02 3.53
CA PHE A 200 -5.90 -8.67 2.98
C PHE A 200 -6.55 -7.69 3.97
N ILE A 201 -7.37 -8.19 4.87
CA ILE A 201 -8.01 -7.39 5.93
C ILE A 201 -7.11 -7.29 7.17
N GLU A 202 -6.59 -8.43 7.63
CA GLU A 202 -5.89 -8.52 8.91
C GLU A 202 -4.48 -7.91 8.86
N GLN A 203 -3.75 -8.08 7.75
CA GLN A 203 -2.41 -7.51 7.64
C GLN A 203 -2.41 -5.98 7.71
N PRO A 204 -3.22 -5.23 6.94
CA PRO A 204 -3.30 -3.77 7.07
C PRO A 204 -3.74 -3.34 8.48
N ARG A 205 -4.69 -4.06 9.12
CA ARG A 205 -5.11 -3.77 10.50
C ARG A 205 -3.93 -3.86 11.48
N MET A 206 -3.12 -4.92 11.38
CA MET A 206 -1.93 -5.09 12.23
C MET A 206 -0.85 -4.05 11.92
N GLU A 207 -0.68 -3.67 10.65
CA GLU A 207 0.27 -2.64 10.24
C GLU A 207 -0.16 -1.25 10.75
N VAL A 208 -1.46 -0.93 10.74
CA VAL A 208 -2.01 0.31 11.33
C VAL A 208 -1.74 0.36 12.82
N ALA A 209 -2.05 -0.71 13.55
CA ALA A 209 -1.80 -0.78 14.99
C ALA A 209 -0.30 -0.62 15.34
N LEU A 210 0.59 -1.22 14.53
CA LEU A 210 2.03 -1.03 14.69
C LEU A 210 2.43 0.42 14.39
N SER A 211 1.90 1.02 13.33
CA SER A 211 2.20 2.42 12.95
C SER A 211 1.76 3.40 14.04
N GLU A 212 0.58 3.19 14.65
CA GLU A 212 0.10 3.99 15.77
C GLU A 212 1.06 3.89 16.97
N ALA A 213 1.44 2.67 17.38
CA ALA A 213 2.38 2.45 18.46
C ALA A 213 3.76 3.08 18.20
N LEU A 214 4.23 3.06 16.95
CA LEU A 214 5.48 3.70 16.55
C LEU A 214 5.38 5.23 16.59
N SER A 215 4.25 5.81 16.21
CA SER A 215 4.05 7.26 16.20
C SER A 215 4.03 7.89 17.61
N GLU A 216 3.78 7.09 18.64
CA GLU A 216 3.86 7.52 20.05
C GLU A 216 5.32 7.63 20.55
N ILE A 217 6.28 7.04 19.82
CA ILE A 217 7.70 7.11 20.20
C ILE A 217 8.23 8.49 19.83
N SER A 218 8.56 9.27 20.87
CA SER A 218 9.20 10.59 20.74
C SER A 218 10.24 10.76 21.85
N ILE A 219 11.51 10.86 21.47
CA ILE A 219 12.64 11.01 22.40
C ILE A 219 13.48 12.19 21.93
N GLY A 220 13.52 13.25 22.74
CA GLY A 220 14.14 14.51 22.32
C GLY A 220 13.44 15.09 21.08
N ASP A 221 14.18 15.31 20.01
CA ASP A 221 13.70 15.75 18.71
C ASP A 221 13.38 14.59 17.74
N ILE A 222 13.69 13.35 18.15
CA ILE A 222 13.50 12.16 17.33
C ILE A 222 12.03 11.82 17.23
N LYS A 223 11.57 11.63 15.99
CA LYS A 223 10.21 11.21 15.63
C LYS A 223 10.27 9.92 14.84
N VAL A 224 9.31 9.05 15.08
CA VAL A 224 9.18 7.76 14.41
C VAL A 224 7.85 7.70 13.66
N SER A 225 7.87 7.16 12.45
CA SER A 225 6.66 6.94 11.65
C SER A 225 6.76 5.65 10.86
N GLY A 226 5.63 4.95 10.72
CA GLY A 226 5.52 3.75 9.90
C GLY A 226 5.06 4.09 8.48
N PHE A 227 5.52 3.31 7.50
CA PHE A 227 5.05 3.37 6.12
C PHE A 227 5.00 1.97 5.52
N SER A 228 3.87 1.65 4.91
CA SER A 228 3.70 0.43 4.12
C SER A 228 2.57 0.60 3.10
N PHE A 229 2.51 -0.31 2.14
CA PHE A 229 1.38 -0.35 1.21
C PHE A 229 0.07 -0.72 1.93
N GLY A 230 0.14 -1.58 2.96
CA GLY A 230 -1.01 -1.95 3.78
C GLY A 230 -1.59 -0.77 4.56
N LEU A 231 -0.73 0.16 5.04
CA LEU A 231 -1.16 1.40 5.69
C LEU A 231 -1.95 2.31 4.76
N LEU A 232 -1.51 2.44 3.51
CA LEU A 232 -2.25 3.22 2.51
C LEU A 232 -3.64 2.64 2.25
N LEU A 233 -3.74 1.31 2.18
CA LEU A 233 -5.03 0.63 2.00
C LEU A 233 -5.89 0.68 3.27
N GLY A 234 -5.30 0.54 4.46
CA GLY A 234 -6.03 0.48 5.73
C GLY A 234 -6.55 1.84 6.21
N ASN A 235 -5.76 2.90 6.07
CA ASN A 235 -6.15 4.24 6.54
C ASN A 235 -6.97 5.03 5.52
N GLU A 236 -6.75 4.81 4.24
CA GLU A 236 -7.39 5.57 3.15
C GLU A 236 -8.30 4.68 2.28
N GLY A 237 -8.39 3.38 2.60
CA GLY A 237 -9.13 2.42 1.79
C GLY A 237 -10.61 2.80 1.61
N ASP A 238 -11.26 3.22 2.69
CA ASP A 238 -12.66 3.65 2.66
C ASP A 238 -12.81 4.98 1.92
N ASP A 239 -11.92 5.94 2.14
CA ASP A 239 -11.92 7.23 1.45
C ASP A 239 -11.52 7.05 -0.02
N PHE A 240 -10.56 6.21 -0.33
CA PHE A 240 -10.14 5.87 -1.70
C PHE A 240 -11.26 5.16 -2.49
N LEU A 241 -11.98 4.20 -1.89
CA LEU A 241 -13.13 3.55 -2.50
C LEU A 241 -14.29 4.52 -2.69
N ALA A 242 -14.53 5.43 -1.73
CA ALA A 242 -15.53 6.47 -1.84
C ALA A 242 -15.18 7.47 -2.95
N GLU A 243 -13.91 7.87 -3.09
CA GLU A 243 -13.43 8.78 -4.13
C GLU A 243 -13.50 8.15 -5.52
N ILE A 244 -13.09 6.88 -5.65
CA ILE A 244 -13.29 6.10 -6.88
C ILE A 244 -14.78 5.98 -7.21
N GLY A 245 -15.62 5.65 -6.25
CA GLY A 245 -17.07 5.57 -6.43
C GLY A 245 -17.66 6.89 -6.90
N LEU A 246 -17.20 8.00 -6.36
CA LEU A 246 -17.61 9.35 -6.78
C LEU A 246 -17.15 9.67 -8.21
N LEU A 247 -15.91 9.33 -8.58
CA LEU A 247 -15.38 9.52 -9.94
C LEU A 247 -16.15 8.69 -10.96
N PHE A 248 -16.43 7.42 -10.66
CA PHE A 248 -17.26 6.57 -11.51
C PHE A 248 -18.68 7.10 -11.62
N GLY A 249 -19.28 7.56 -10.53
CA GLY A 249 -20.59 8.19 -10.50
C GLY A 249 -20.64 9.44 -11.37
N GLN A 250 -19.65 10.32 -11.29
CA GLN A 250 -19.53 11.51 -12.14
C GLN A 250 -19.35 11.14 -13.62
N ALA A 251 -18.49 10.19 -13.95
CA ALA A 251 -18.29 9.72 -15.31
C ALA A 251 -19.57 9.14 -15.90
N PHE A 252 -20.30 8.34 -15.12
CA PHE A 252 -21.60 7.78 -15.52
C PHE A 252 -22.64 8.86 -15.78
N LEU A 253 -22.69 9.89 -14.93
CA LEU A 253 -23.61 11.03 -15.09
C LEU A 253 -23.29 11.82 -16.37
N ILE A 254 -22.01 12.07 -16.66
CA ILE A 254 -21.56 12.73 -17.89
C ILE A 254 -21.97 11.91 -19.12
N ILE A 255 -21.77 10.59 -19.09
CA ILE A 255 -22.18 9.69 -20.18
C ILE A 255 -23.70 9.76 -20.39
N LEU A 256 -24.49 9.75 -19.32
CA LEU A 256 -25.94 9.91 -19.39
C LEU A 256 -26.39 11.23 -20.05
N VAL A 257 -25.76 12.34 -19.64
CA VAL A 257 -26.01 13.67 -20.21
C VAL A 257 -25.67 13.70 -21.70
N VAL A 258 -24.51 13.12 -22.09
CA VAL A 258 -24.10 13.05 -23.51
C VAL A 258 -25.08 12.20 -24.33
N LEU A 259 -25.47 11.04 -23.79
CA LEU A 259 -26.49 10.19 -24.44
C LEU A 259 -27.84 10.91 -24.59
N ALA A 260 -28.30 11.56 -23.53
CA ALA A 260 -29.51 12.36 -23.56
C ALA A 260 -29.42 13.47 -24.63
N TYR A 261 -28.28 14.18 -24.68
CA TYR A 261 -28.06 15.20 -25.72
C TYR A 261 -28.10 14.60 -27.13
N ILE A 262 -27.40 13.50 -27.38
CA ILE A 262 -27.36 12.86 -28.71
C ILE A 262 -28.72 12.35 -29.14
N PHE A 263 -29.46 11.72 -28.25
CA PHE A 263 -30.73 11.06 -28.60
C PHE A 263 -31.93 11.99 -28.56
N PHE A 264 -31.97 12.97 -27.67
CA PHE A 264 -33.15 13.80 -27.45
C PHE A 264 -33.00 15.26 -27.93
N ILE A 265 -31.83 15.85 -27.78
CA ILE A 265 -31.62 17.30 -27.96
C ILE A 265 -30.97 17.62 -29.30
N ARG A 266 -30.09 16.73 -29.82
CA ARG A 266 -29.36 17.00 -31.07
C ARG A 266 -30.33 17.26 -32.25
N PRO A 267 -30.32 18.47 -32.82
CA PRO A 267 -31.21 18.78 -33.94
C PRO A 267 -30.83 17.94 -35.17
N ARG A 268 -31.77 17.15 -35.69
CA ARG A 268 -31.61 16.47 -36.98
C ARG A 268 -31.78 17.50 -38.09
N LYS A 269 -31.00 17.40 -39.17
CA LYS A 269 -31.12 18.29 -40.32
C LYS A 269 -32.58 18.41 -40.77
N GLY A 270 -33.17 19.61 -40.72
CA GLY A 270 -34.53 19.90 -41.13
C GLY A 270 -35.62 19.97 -40.05
N PHE A 271 -35.29 19.72 -38.76
CA PHE A 271 -36.26 19.82 -37.66
C PHE A 271 -35.68 20.66 -36.53
N GLY A 272 -36.45 21.65 -36.06
CA GLY A 272 -36.12 22.41 -34.84
C GLY A 272 -36.17 21.52 -33.61
N ILE A 273 -35.41 21.89 -32.56
CA ILE A 273 -35.23 21.15 -31.30
C ILE A 273 -36.56 20.66 -30.71
N LEU A 274 -37.59 21.48 -30.73
CA LEU A 274 -38.92 21.17 -30.21
C LEU A 274 -39.69 20.10 -31.02
N LYS A 275 -39.46 20.02 -32.34
CA LYS A 275 -40.08 18.99 -33.20
C LYS A 275 -39.36 17.64 -33.12
N SER A 276 -38.07 17.64 -32.85
CA SER A 276 -37.28 16.41 -32.65
C SER A 276 -37.69 15.69 -31.35
N GLY A 277 -37.88 16.42 -30.26
CA GLY A 277 -38.34 15.87 -28.98
C GLY A 277 -39.77 15.29 -29.04
N ARG A 278 -40.67 15.96 -29.76
CA ARG A 278 -42.09 15.49 -29.89
C ARG A 278 -42.24 14.17 -30.64
N ARG A 279 -41.36 13.86 -31.61
CA ARG A 279 -41.39 12.59 -32.35
C ARG A 279 -40.85 11.41 -31.58
N THR A 280 -39.98 11.63 -30.61
CA THR A 280 -39.48 10.55 -29.77
C THR A 280 -40.48 10.10 -28.70
N PHE A 281 -41.51 10.92 -28.42
CA PHE A 281 -42.57 10.60 -27.46
C PHE A 281 -43.88 10.16 -28.09
N SER A 282 -44.11 10.31 -29.42
CA SER A 282 -45.38 10.03 -30.07
C SER A 282 -45.36 8.87 -31.08
N ASP A 283 -44.21 8.27 -31.40
CA ASP A 283 -44.06 7.07 -32.21
C ASP A 283 -43.48 5.94 -31.33
#